data_8c9fddd013997d1c5f5ef891373467c2
#
_entry.id   8c9fddd013997d1c5f5ef891373467c2
#
_cell.length_a   1.000
_cell.length_b   1.000
_cell.length_c   1.000
_cell.angle_alpha   90.00
_cell.angle_beta   90.00
_cell.angle_gamma   90.00
#
_symmetry.space_group_name_H-M   'P 1'
#
loop_
_entity.id
_entity.type
_entity.pdbx_description
1 polymer ?
#
loop_
_entity_poly.entity_id
_entity_poly.type
_entity_poly.pdbx_seq_one_letter_code
_entity_poly.pdbx_strand_id
1 'polypeptide(L)' 'MTDEILRVSEVAGLLKVAEKTVYTMAQQGELPAFKVRGQWRFRRTDLEARIDAKTRGGAAAEESK' A
#
# COMPACT_ATOMS: atom_id res chain seq x y z
N MET A 1 -7.10 17.50 -9.48
CA MET A 1 -6.84 16.97 -8.94
C MET A 1 -5.69 16.49 -8.51
N THR A 2 -5.35 16.44 -7.49
CA THR A 2 -4.11 16.05 -7.08
C THR A 2 -4.21 14.82 -6.29
N ASP A 3 -3.32 13.90 -6.50
CA ASP A 3 -3.25 12.70 -5.71
C ASP A 3 -2.58 13.03 -4.41
N GLU A 4 -3.07 12.43 -3.36
CA GLU A 4 -2.43 12.57 -2.07
C GLU A 4 -1.25 11.62 -2.00
N ILE A 5 -0.12 12.10 -1.54
CA ILE A 5 1.07 11.30 -1.39
C ILE A 5 1.20 10.89 0.07
N LEU A 6 1.31 9.60 0.31
CA LEU A 6 1.35 9.05 1.65
C LEU A 6 2.73 8.56 2.01
N ARG A 7 3.04 8.61 3.29
CA ARG A 7 4.30 8.08 3.80
C ARG A 7 4.07 6.66 4.27
N VAL A 8 5.18 5.97 4.52
CA VAL A 8 5.10 4.60 5.01
C VAL A 8 4.27 4.53 6.29
N SER A 9 4.49 5.46 7.20
CA SER A 9 3.75 5.43 8.47
C SER A 9 2.25 5.58 8.24
N GLU A 10 1.88 6.41 7.27
CA GLU A 10 0.47 6.60 6.99
C GLU A 10 -0.14 5.36 6.37
N VAL A 11 0.61 4.71 5.48
CA VAL A 11 0.12 3.50 4.86
C VAL A 11 0.02 2.38 5.89
N ALA A 12 0.99 2.30 6.78
CA ALA A 12 0.96 1.29 7.82
C ALA A 12 -0.28 1.43 8.69
N GLY A 13 -0.62 2.67 9.04
CA GLY A 13 -1.82 2.91 9.82
C GLY A 13 -3.08 2.58 9.05
N LEU A 14 -3.08 2.89 7.76
CA LEU A 14 -4.22 2.63 6.93
C LEU A 14 -4.48 1.13 6.78
N LEU A 15 -3.42 0.38 6.57
CA LEU A 15 -3.53 -1.06 6.39
C LEU A 15 -3.47 -1.82 7.71
N LYS A 16 -3.16 -1.12 8.78
CA LYS A 16 -3.09 -1.70 10.12
C LYS A 16 -2.03 -2.80 10.19
N VAL A 17 -0.87 -2.50 9.64
CA VAL A 17 0.27 -3.39 9.72
C VAL A 17 1.47 -2.59 10.19
N ALA A 18 2.54 -3.28 10.51
CA ALA A 18 3.76 -2.59 10.95
C ALA A 18 4.41 -1.88 9.78
N GLU A 19 5.13 -0.80 10.07
CA GLU A 19 5.84 -0.07 9.02
C GLU A 19 6.85 -0.96 8.33
N LYS A 20 7.48 -1.82 9.07
CA LYS A 20 8.44 -2.76 8.51
C LYS A 20 7.79 -3.60 7.42
N THR A 21 6.56 -4.02 7.65
CA THR A 21 5.83 -4.80 6.66
C THR A 21 5.57 -3.97 5.41
N VAL A 22 5.25 -2.71 5.58
CA VAL A 22 5.01 -1.84 4.43
C VAL A 22 6.29 -1.68 3.61
N TYR A 23 7.43 -1.52 4.28
CA TYR A 23 8.70 -1.43 3.57
C TYR A 23 8.96 -2.67 2.74
N THR A 24 8.72 -3.83 3.33
CA THR A 24 8.94 -5.08 2.64
C THR A 24 8.02 -5.20 1.43
N MET A 25 6.76 -4.85 1.59
CA MET A 25 5.81 -4.93 0.50
C MET A 25 6.18 -3.97 -0.63
N ALA A 26 6.67 -2.79 -0.27
CA ALA A 26 7.08 -1.83 -1.28
C ALA A 26 8.29 -2.35 -2.06
N GLN A 27 9.25 -2.94 -1.35
CA GLN A 27 10.44 -3.45 -2.00
C GLN A 27 10.13 -4.62 -2.91
N GLN A 28 9.14 -5.40 -2.57
CA GLN A 28 8.77 -6.56 -3.36
C GLN A 28 7.80 -6.22 -4.48
N GLY A 29 7.39 -4.98 -4.56
CA GLY A 29 6.46 -4.57 -5.61
C GLY A 29 5.03 -4.95 -5.33
N GLU A 30 4.72 -5.33 -4.11
CA GLU A 30 3.36 -5.69 -3.77
C GLU A 30 2.45 -4.48 -3.60
N LEU A 31 3.04 -3.34 -3.30
CA LEU A 31 2.31 -2.10 -3.21
C LEU A 31 2.86 -1.11 -4.22
N PRO A 32 2.00 -0.27 -4.81
CA PRO A 32 2.46 0.73 -5.77
C PRO A 32 3.17 1.85 -5.01
N ALA A 33 4.48 1.85 -5.09
CA ALA A 33 5.28 2.82 -4.36
C ALA A 33 6.36 3.39 -5.26
N PHE A 34 6.86 4.55 -4.89
CA PHE A 34 7.97 5.15 -5.60
C PHE A 34 8.89 5.80 -4.59
N LYS A 35 10.13 6.03 -4.98
CA LYS A 35 11.10 6.62 -4.08
C LYS A 35 11.32 8.08 -4.39
N VAL A 36 11.32 8.89 -3.33
CA VAL A 36 11.62 10.29 -3.43
C VAL A 36 12.76 10.52 -2.46
N ARG A 37 13.94 10.81 -2.98
CA ARG A 37 15.12 11.06 -2.15
C ARG A 37 15.39 9.90 -1.21
N GLY A 38 15.27 8.69 -1.72
CA GLY A 38 15.57 7.51 -0.92
C GLY A 38 14.50 7.10 0.05
N GLN A 39 13.37 7.77 0.02
CA GLN A 39 12.26 7.43 0.92
C GLN A 39 11.08 6.94 0.11
N TRP A 40 10.42 5.94 0.62
CA TRP A 40 9.25 5.39 -0.04
C TRP A 40 8.07 6.34 0.12
N ARG A 41 7.33 6.49 -0.97
CA ARG A 41 6.09 7.27 -0.96
C ARG A 41 5.06 6.50 -1.76
N PHE A 42 3.80 6.75 -1.44
CA PHE A 42 2.70 6.04 -2.07
C PHE A 42 1.69 7.05 -2.57
N ARG A 43 1.17 6.79 -3.75
CA ARG A 43 0.10 7.63 -4.29
C ARG A 43 -1.21 7.03 -3.83
N ARG A 44 -2.02 7.85 -3.19
CA ARG A 44 -3.25 7.34 -2.58
C ARG A 44 -4.16 6.65 -3.57
N THR A 45 -4.34 7.23 -4.75
CA THR A 45 -5.21 6.62 -5.74
C THR A 45 -4.70 5.26 -6.17
N ASP A 46 -3.39 5.12 -6.35
CA ASP A 46 -2.81 3.85 -6.73
C ASP A 46 -2.99 2.83 -5.61
N LEU A 47 -2.79 3.28 -4.39
CA LEU A 47 -2.91 2.39 -3.24
C LEU A 47 -4.35 1.91 -3.08
N GLU A 48 -5.29 2.81 -3.21
CA GLU A 48 -6.69 2.45 -3.09
C GLU A 48 -7.12 1.49 -4.18
N ALA A 49 -6.61 1.70 -5.40
CA ALA A 49 -6.91 0.80 -6.49
C ALA A 49 -6.38 -0.60 -6.20
N ARG A 50 -5.21 -0.69 -5.64
CA ARG A 50 -4.62 -1.98 -5.33
C ARG A 50 -5.39 -2.68 -4.22
N ILE A 51 -5.77 -1.93 -3.20
CA ILE A 51 -6.54 -2.48 -2.09
C ILE A 51 -7.90 -2.96 -2.60
N ASP A 52 -8.53 -2.15 -3.43
CA ASP A 52 -9.83 -2.50 -3.97
C ASP A 52 -9.75 -3.76 -4.81
N ALA A 53 -8.72 -3.87 -5.63
CA ALA A 53 -8.56 -5.04 -6.47
C ALA A 53 -8.35 -6.29 -5.61
N LYS A 54 -7.56 -6.18 -4.57
CA LYS A 54 -7.35 -7.32 -3.69
C LYS A 54 -8.60 -7.69 -2.93
N THR A 55 -9.32 -6.70 -2.48
CA THR A 55 -10.54 -6.95 -1.72
C THR A 55 -11.56 -7.65 -2.58
N ARG A 56 -11.72 -7.19 -3.80
CA ARG A 56 -12.68 -7.80 -4.66
C ARG A 56 -12.29 -9.19 -5.07
N GLY A 57 -11.08 -9.32 -5.58
CA GLY A 57 -10.64 -10.61 -6.04
C GLY A 57 -10.43 -11.52 -4.88
N GLY A 58 -9.98 -10.95 -3.79
CA GLY A 58 -9.65 -11.78 -2.68
C GLY A 58 -10.77 -12.09 -1.77
N ALA A 59 -11.88 -11.49 -2.00
CA ALA A 59 -12.99 -11.78 -1.15
C ALA A 59 -13.10 -13.24 -1.02
N ALA A 60 -12.77 -13.83 -2.01
CA ALA A 60 -12.79 -15.21 -1.92
C ALA A 60 -11.72 -15.62 -1.02
N ALA A 61 -10.85 -15.17 -1.00
CA ALA A 61 -9.83 -15.73 -0.23
C ALA A 61 -9.77 -15.26 1.13
N GLU A 62 -9.92 -15.12 1.26
CA GLU A 62 -9.43 -14.96 2.17
C GLU A 62 -9.36 -15.00 3.14
N GLU A 63 -9.57 -15.09 2.94
CA GLU A 63 -9.30 -15.12 3.59
C GLU A 63 -9.00 -15.40 4.29
N SER A 64 -9.03 -15.61 4.35
CA SER A 64 -8.62 -15.82 4.96
C SER A 64 -8.04 -15.95 5.55
N LYS A 65 -7.85 -16.01 5.84
CA LYS A 65 -7.22 -16.15 6.45
C LYS A 65 -7.10 -16.25 6.96
#